data_1da7b4955c5964b0f88cb663f7208340
#
_entry.id   1da7b4955c5964b0f88cb663f7208340
#
_cell.length_a   1.000
_cell.length_b   1.000
_cell.length_c   1.000
_cell.angle_alpha   90.00
_cell.angle_beta   90.00
_cell.angle_gamma   90.00
#
_symmetry.space_group_name_H-M   'P 1'
#
loop_
_entity.id
_entity.type
_entity.pdbx_description
1 polymer ?
#
loop_
_entity_poly.entity_id
_entity_poly.type
_entity_poly.pdbx_seq_one_letter_code
_entity_poly.pdbx_strand_id
1 'polypeptide(L)'
;YGDHRDLHLSIRRQRQMCIRDRSQIVSVHLALTSGTRGICDKSFFNALKKDAFFINTSRDEVVDEGALLEAIKTKNIRVGTDVFAGEPTGATATWQSEFSTHPNVIGTHHIGASTDQAQEAIGDEALRIVKTFIKRGEVLNCVNIDLDTPATHILSVRHLNRVGVLAAVLSELQKADINVLDMENKIFEGDEAAIAKLRLSQEADKTVIEAIRRSHTAVISISILEAKRK
;
A
#
# COMPACT_ATOMS: atom_id res chain seq x y z
N TYR A 1 5.99 31.32 -3.61
CA TYR A 1 6.16 29.95 -4.14
C TYR A 1 5.86 29.01 -2.99
N GLY A 2 4.58 28.66 -2.81
CA GLY A 2 4.12 27.68 -1.82
C GLY A 2 4.52 26.27 -2.28
N ASP A 3 5.01 25.45 -1.34
CA ASP A 3 5.46 24.08 -1.59
C ASP A 3 4.30 23.24 -2.17
N HIS A 4 4.50 22.61 -3.32
CA HIS A 4 3.52 21.72 -3.96
C HIS A 4 3.03 20.60 -3.03
N ARG A 5 3.78 20.25 -1.98
CA ARG A 5 3.38 19.30 -0.94
C ARG A 5 2.20 19.81 -0.10
N ASP A 6 2.16 21.09 0.22
CA ASP A 6 1.05 21.68 1.00
C ASP A 6 -0.25 21.72 0.21
N LEU A 7 -0.18 21.94 -1.11
CA LEU A 7 -1.34 21.91 -2.00
C LEU A 7 -1.96 20.50 -2.08
N HIS A 8 -1.14 19.45 -2.22
CA HIS A 8 -1.61 18.08 -2.24
C HIS A 8 -2.21 17.62 -0.90
N LEU A 9 -1.65 18.06 0.23
CA LEU A 9 -2.20 17.81 1.56
C LEU A 9 -3.54 18.54 1.77
N SER A 10 -3.67 19.77 1.29
CA SER A 10 -4.93 20.53 1.40
C SER A 10 -6.04 19.93 0.52
N ILE A 11 -5.72 19.51 -0.71
CA ILE A 11 -6.66 18.82 -1.62
C ILE A 11 -7.11 17.47 -1.04
N ARG A 12 -6.20 16.69 -0.45
CA ARG A 12 -6.54 15.43 0.24
C ARG A 12 -7.44 15.68 1.44
N ARG A 13 -7.16 16.69 2.27
CA ARG A 13 -8.01 17.10 3.41
C ARG A 13 -9.39 17.56 2.96
N GLN A 14 -9.49 18.40 1.93
CA GLN A 14 -10.77 18.86 1.36
C GLN A 14 -11.56 17.67 0.79
N ARG A 15 -10.92 16.73 0.07
CA ARG A 15 -11.57 15.54 -0.46
C ARG A 15 -12.08 14.63 0.67
N GLN A 16 -11.32 14.48 1.75
CA GLN A 16 -11.75 13.71 2.93
C GLN A 16 -12.92 14.39 3.65
N MET A 17 -12.95 15.73 3.72
CA MET A 17 -14.10 16.46 4.27
C MET A 17 -15.36 16.23 3.43
N CYS A 18 -15.28 16.36 2.10
CA CYS A 18 -16.41 16.16 1.18
C CYS A 18 -16.92 14.70 1.13
N ILE A 19 -16.16 13.72 1.57
CA ILE A 19 -16.61 12.34 1.70
C ILE A 19 -17.37 12.16 3.03
N ARG A 20 -16.83 12.67 4.12
CA ARG A 20 -17.41 12.54 5.47
C ARG A 20 -18.77 13.21 5.60
N ASP A 21 -18.92 14.42 5.08
CA ASP A 21 -20.19 15.20 5.16
C ASP A 21 -21.34 14.60 4.31
N ARG A 22 -21.04 13.68 3.41
CA ARG A 22 -22.01 13.00 2.53
C ARG A 22 -22.30 11.57 2.94
N SER A 23 -21.42 10.94 3.69
CA SER A 23 -21.54 9.53 4.07
C SER A 23 -22.56 9.32 5.17
N GLN A 24 -23.36 8.27 5.04
CA GLN A 24 -24.23 7.76 6.10
C GLN A 24 -23.53 6.72 6.97
N ILE A 25 -22.54 6.04 6.43
CA ILE A 25 -21.74 5.02 7.11
C ILE A 25 -20.27 5.36 6.89
N VAL A 26 -19.49 5.41 7.96
CA VAL A 26 -18.04 5.59 7.93
C VAL A 26 -17.41 4.46 8.71
N SER A 27 -16.52 3.70 8.05
CA SER A 27 -15.78 2.60 8.66
C SER A 27 -14.28 2.88 8.66
N VAL A 28 -13.63 2.67 9.79
CA VAL A 28 -12.20 2.94 10.00
C VAL A 28 -11.41 1.63 9.92
N HIS A 29 -10.37 1.62 9.08
CA HIS A 29 -9.47 0.48 8.85
C HIS A 29 -8.00 0.92 8.87
N LEU A 30 -7.63 1.71 9.88
CA LEU A 30 -6.30 2.33 9.98
C LEU A 30 -5.39 1.52 10.90
N ALA A 31 -4.16 1.31 10.49
CA ALA A 31 -3.11 0.88 11.40
C ALA A 31 -2.78 2.01 12.39
N LEU A 32 -2.44 1.65 13.62
CA LEU A 32 -1.98 2.63 14.62
C LEU A 32 -0.55 3.05 14.32
N THR A 33 -0.38 4.34 14.07
CA THR A 33 0.91 5.01 13.87
C THR A 33 0.90 6.37 14.57
N SER A 34 2.04 7.05 14.65
CA SER A 34 2.08 8.44 15.15
C SER A 34 1.20 9.40 14.33
N GLY A 35 0.99 9.12 13.03
CA GLY A 35 0.16 9.96 12.15
C GLY A 35 -1.33 9.60 12.15
N THR A 36 -1.72 8.45 12.71
CA THR A 36 -3.12 8.00 12.75
C THR A 36 -3.72 8.04 14.15
N ARG A 37 -2.90 8.18 15.20
CA ARG A 37 -3.36 8.32 16.58
C ARG A 37 -4.26 9.55 16.73
N GLY A 38 -5.49 9.37 17.21
CA GLY A 38 -6.47 10.43 17.40
C GLY A 38 -6.95 11.11 16.11
N ILE A 39 -6.78 10.48 14.95
CA ILE A 39 -7.19 11.06 13.65
C ILE A 39 -8.70 11.28 13.55
N CYS A 40 -9.48 10.44 14.26
CA CYS A 40 -10.93 10.62 14.42
C CYS A 40 -11.20 11.51 15.63
N ASP A 41 -10.90 12.78 15.48
CA ASP A 41 -11.03 13.84 16.48
C ASP A 41 -12.42 14.52 16.45
N LYS A 42 -12.56 15.56 17.24
CA LYS A 42 -13.79 16.39 17.28
C LYS A 42 -14.13 16.98 15.90
N SER A 43 -13.13 17.38 15.11
CA SER A 43 -13.38 17.93 13.77
C SER A 43 -13.88 16.85 12.81
N PHE A 44 -13.38 15.63 12.97
CA PHE A 44 -13.85 14.47 12.22
C PHE A 44 -15.33 14.18 12.49
N PHE A 45 -15.73 14.09 13.76
CA PHE A 45 -17.11 13.79 14.14
C PHE A 45 -18.06 14.94 13.84
N ASN A 46 -17.60 16.18 13.93
CA ASN A 46 -18.39 17.35 13.53
C ASN A 46 -18.71 17.38 12.03
N ALA A 47 -17.91 16.75 11.19
CA ALA A 47 -18.17 16.65 9.77
C ALA A 47 -19.16 15.53 9.40
N LEU A 48 -19.45 14.57 10.29
CA LEU A 48 -20.40 13.50 10.02
C LEU A 48 -21.85 14.02 10.00
N LYS A 49 -22.70 13.33 9.24
CA LYS A 49 -24.14 13.58 9.24
C LYS A 49 -24.76 13.21 10.59
N LYS A 50 -25.88 13.85 10.89
CA LYS A 50 -26.78 13.39 11.94
C LYS A 50 -27.28 11.98 11.60
N ASP A 51 -27.42 11.12 12.62
CA ASP A 51 -27.86 9.73 12.51
C ASP A 51 -26.92 8.82 11.69
N ALA A 52 -25.68 9.25 11.44
CA ALA A 52 -24.69 8.43 10.74
C ALA A 52 -24.23 7.22 11.58
N PHE A 53 -23.70 6.21 10.87
CA PHE A 53 -23.05 5.06 11.49
C PHE A 53 -21.54 5.25 11.45
N PHE A 54 -20.90 5.04 12.59
CA PHE A 54 -19.45 5.01 12.71
C PHE A 54 -18.99 3.62 13.13
N ILE A 55 -18.07 3.01 12.39
CA ILE A 55 -17.59 1.65 12.63
C ILE A 55 -16.08 1.67 12.83
N ASN A 56 -15.61 1.11 13.95
CA ASN A 56 -14.19 0.92 14.23
C ASN A 56 -13.88 -0.52 14.62
N THR A 57 -13.26 -1.25 13.73
CA THR A 57 -12.73 -2.61 13.95
C THR A 57 -11.21 -2.64 13.83
N SER A 58 -10.56 -1.49 14.01
CA SER A 58 -9.10 -1.36 13.84
C SER A 58 -8.37 -1.20 15.18
N ARG A 59 -8.29 0.01 15.71
CA ARG A 59 -7.65 0.32 17.01
C ARG A 59 -8.43 1.45 17.69
N ASP A 60 -8.56 1.36 19.01
CA ASP A 60 -9.24 2.38 19.81
C ASP A 60 -8.50 3.73 19.75
N GLU A 61 -7.16 3.72 19.82
CA GLU A 61 -6.37 4.95 19.86
C GLU A 61 -6.40 5.79 18.58
N VAL A 62 -7.00 5.30 17.47
CA VAL A 62 -7.25 6.16 16.29
C VAL A 62 -8.44 7.08 16.50
N VAL A 63 -9.22 6.88 17.57
CA VAL A 63 -10.43 7.62 17.91
C VAL A 63 -10.21 8.42 19.20
N ASP A 64 -10.67 9.67 19.20
CA ASP A 64 -10.92 10.42 20.44
C ASP A 64 -12.29 10.01 20.96
N GLU A 65 -12.31 9.12 21.98
CA GLU A 65 -13.54 8.58 22.55
C GLU A 65 -14.41 9.68 23.16
N GLY A 66 -13.82 10.72 23.76
CA GLY A 66 -14.58 11.85 24.30
C GLY A 66 -15.31 12.63 23.20
N ALA A 67 -14.64 12.87 22.08
CA ALA A 67 -15.26 13.52 20.93
C ALA A 67 -16.35 12.64 20.28
N LEU A 68 -16.16 11.32 20.26
CA LEU A 68 -17.17 10.39 19.77
C LEU A 68 -18.40 10.38 20.69
N LEU A 69 -18.24 10.32 22.01
CA LEU A 69 -19.33 10.42 22.97
C LEU A 69 -20.14 11.73 22.82
N GLU A 70 -19.45 12.86 22.63
CA GLU A 70 -20.11 14.13 22.35
C GLU A 70 -20.94 14.06 21.04
N ALA A 71 -20.39 13.44 20.00
CA ALA A 71 -21.08 13.27 18.71
C ALA A 71 -22.28 12.33 18.81
N ILE A 72 -22.20 11.26 19.59
CA ILE A 72 -23.32 10.38 19.89
C ILE A 72 -24.47 11.18 20.53
N LYS A 73 -24.15 12.00 21.54
CA LYS A 73 -25.13 12.82 22.27
C LYS A 73 -25.76 13.93 21.41
N THR A 74 -24.96 14.57 20.55
CA THR A 74 -25.41 15.78 19.81
C THR A 74 -25.95 15.46 18.43
N LYS A 75 -25.45 14.41 17.78
CA LYS A 75 -25.82 14.05 16.40
C LYS A 75 -26.47 12.69 16.28
N ASN A 76 -26.72 11.99 17.40
CA ASN A 76 -27.30 10.65 17.41
C ASN A 76 -26.51 9.65 16.55
N ILE A 77 -25.15 9.73 16.59
CA ILE A 77 -24.28 8.78 15.89
C ILE A 77 -24.50 7.38 16.48
N ARG A 78 -24.59 6.37 15.63
CA ARG A 78 -24.64 4.97 16.01
C ARG A 78 -23.29 4.34 15.78
N VAL A 79 -22.81 3.59 16.76
CA VAL A 79 -21.43 3.06 16.73
C VAL A 79 -21.43 1.54 16.73
N GLY A 80 -20.65 0.96 15.82
CA GLY A 80 -20.21 -0.43 15.84
C GLY A 80 -18.72 -0.50 16.12
N THR A 81 -18.29 -1.20 17.16
CA THR A 81 -16.86 -1.28 17.49
C THR A 81 -16.45 -2.65 17.98
N ASP A 82 -15.22 -3.07 17.64
CA ASP A 82 -14.59 -4.28 18.18
C ASP A 82 -13.46 -3.92 19.18
N VAL A 83 -13.18 -2.62 19.35
CA VAL A 83 -12.08 -2.12 20.16
C VAL A 83 -12.53 -0.99 21.08
N PHE A 84 -11.99 -0.94 22.30
CA PHE A 84 -12.38 0.03 23.32
C PHE A 84 -11.16 0.58 24.07
N ALA A 85 -11.22 1.86 24.43
CA ALA A 85 -10.18 2.46 25.25
C ALA A 85 -10.12 1.81 26.64
N GLY A 86 -8.92 1.40 27.04
CA GLY A 86 -8.70 0.77 28.34
C GLY A 86 -9.27 -0.65 28.47
N GLU A 87 -9.49 -1.35 27.35
CA GLU A 87 -9.89 -2.76 27.38
C GLU A 87 -8.87 -3.63 28.16
N PRO A 88 -9.34 -4.61 28.94
CA PRO A 88 -8.43 -5.45 29.72
C PRO A 88 -7.64 -6.39 28.82
N THR A 89 -6.37 -6.61 29.16
CA THR A 89 -5.45 -7.48 28.41
C THR A 89 -5.59 -8.98 28.74
N GLY A 90 -6.53 -9.35 29.63
CA GLY A 90 -6.73 -10.73 30.08
C GLY A 90 -7.83 -11.46 29.32
N ALA A 91 -7.76 -12.80 29.31
CA ALA A 91 -8.73 -13.66 28.60
C ALA A 91 -10.15 -13.59 29.20
N THR A 92 -10.30 -13.21 30.47
CA THR A 92 -11.59 -13.06 31.17
C THR A 92 -11.51 -11.85 32.10
N ALA A 93 -12.28 -10.81 31.80
CA ALA A 93 -12.42 -9.66 32.69
C ALA A 93 -13.82 -9.06 32.53
N THR A 94 -14.38 -8.54 33.63
CA THR A 94 -15.56 -7.69 33.57
C THR A 94 -15.08 -6.26 33.46
N TRP A 95 -15.43 -5.61 32.35
CA TRP A 95 -15.08 -4.22 32.12
C TRP A 95 -16.27 -3.46 31.53
N GLN A 96 -16.45 -2.23 31.97
CA GLN A 96 -17.50 -1.34 31.49
C GLN A 96 -17.02 0.10 31.49
N SER A 97 -17.41 0.88 30.50
CA SER A 97 -17.21 2.32 30.42
C SER A 97 -18.52 3.02 30.04
N GLU A 98 -18.59 4.34 30.19
CA GLU A 98 -19.72 5.14 29.71
C GLU A 98 -19.98 4.88 28.22
N PHE A 99 -18.91 4.74 27.45
CA PHE A 99 -18.99 4.47 26.01
C PHE A 99 -19.53 3.06 25.73
N SER A 100 -19.00 2.02 26.39
CA SER A 100 -19.39 0.62 26.13
C SER A 100 -20.83 0.30 26.51
N THR A 101 -21.41 1.05 27.46
CA THR A 101 -22.80 0.86 27.94
C THR A 101 -23.79 1.80 27.25
N HIS A 102 -23.36 2.67 26.36
CA HIS A 102 -24.24 3.63 25.71
C HIS A 102 -25.20 2.93 24.72
N PRO A 103 -26.53 3.24 24.72
CA PRO A 103 -27.52 2.55 23.88
C PRO A 103 -27.27 2.65 22.36
N ASN A 104 -26.53 3.65 21.90
CA ASN A 104 -26.17 3.78 20.51
C ASN A 104 -24.85 3.07 20.15
N VAL A 105 -24.25 2.32 21.08
CA VAL A 105 -22.99 1.59 20.87
C VAL A 105 -23.27 0.10 20.89
N ILE A 106 -22.87 -0.58 19.83
CA ILE A 106 -22.86 -2.04 19.75
C ILE A 106 -21.40 -2.46 19.60
N GLY A 107 -20.92 -3.30 20.51
CA GLY A 107 -19.53 -3.73 20.51
C GLY A 107 -19.36 -5.22 20.67
N THR A 108 -18.25 -5.70 20.15
CA THR A 108 -17.68 -7.02 20.41
C THR A 108 -16.39 -6.86 21.22
N HIS A 109 -15.91 -7.90 21.83
CA HIS A 109 -14.79 -7.85 22.78
C HIS A 109 -13.45 -8.20 22.09
N HIS A 110 -13.12 -7.45 21.03
CA HIS A 110 -11.86 -7.54 20.26
C HIS A 110 -11.63 -8.94 19.67
N ILE A 111 -12.65 -9.48 19.01
CA ILE A 111 -12.67 -10.84 18.49
C ILE A 111 -12.54 -10.94 16.96
N GLY A 112 -12.32 -9.85 16.25
CA GLY A 112 -12.29 -9.82 14.79
C GLY A 112 -11.31 -10.79 14.15
N ALA A 113 -10.16 -11.05 14.80
CA ALA A 113 -9.16 -12.04 14.37
C ALA A 113 -9.15 -13.33 15.20
N SER A 114 -10.09 -13.51 16.15
CA SER A 114 -10.07 -14.59 17.15
C SER A 114 -11.10 -15.69 16.88
N THR A 115 -11.66 -15.74 15.66
CA THR A 115 -12.51 -16.85 15.22
C THR A 115 -11.65 -17.99 14.66
N ASP A 116 -12.11 -19.24 14.79
CA ASP A 116 -11.41 -20.42 14.25
C ASP A 116 -11.13 -20.27 12.75
N GLN A 117 -12.12 -19.77 11.98
CA GLN A 117 -11.97 -19.51 10.56
C GLN A 117 -10.91 -18.45 10.25
N ALA A 118 -10.81 -17.37 11.03
CA ALA A 118 -9.80 -16.34 10.84
C ALA A 118 -8.40 -16.88 11.15
N GLN A 119 -8.24 -17.66 12.22
CA GLN A 119 -6.96 -18.29 12.58
C GLN A 119 -6.50 -19.30 11.54
N GLU A 120 -7.40 -20.14 11.02
CA GLU A 120 -7.11 -21.07 9.94
C GLU A 120 -6.70 -20.34 8.67
N ALA A 121 -7.45 -19.31 8.24
CA ALA A 121 -7.12 -18.52 7.05
C ALA A 121 -5.77 -17.78 7.17
N ILE A 122 -5.44 -17.26 8.36
CA ILE A 122 -4.12 -16.64 8.63
C ILE A 122 -3.00 -17.69 8.52
N GLY A 123 -3.22 -18.86 9.11
CA GLY A 123 -2.26 -19.96 9.04
C GLY A 123 -1.99 -20.42 7.60
N ASP A 124 -3.04 -20.63 6.84
CA ASP A 124 -2.95 -21.05 5.44
C ASP A 124 -2.24 -20.01 4.57
N GLU A 125 -2.56 -18.73 4.75
CA GLU A 125 -1.91 -17.65 4.00
C GLU A 125 -0.42 -17.52 4.37
N ALA A 126 -0.07 -17.62 5.64
CA ALA A 126 1.33 -17.62 6.08
C ALA A 126 2.11 -18.80 5.46
N LEU A 127 1.53 -19.99 5.46
CA LEU A 127 2.12 -21.17 4.82
C LEU A 127 2.25 -20.99 3.30
N ARG A 128 1.26 -20.38 2.64
CA ARG A 128 1.29 -20.08 1.20
C ARG A 128 2.45 -19.14 0.85
N ILE A 129 2.63 -18.07 1.62
CA ILE A 129 3.72 -17.11 1.43
C ILE A 129 5.08 -17.80 1.56
N VAL A 130 5.30 -18.54 2.67
CA VAL A 130 6.56 -19.25 2.94
C VAL A 130 6.85 -20.30 1.85
N LYS A 131 5.87 -21.12 1.49
CA LYS A 131 6.03 -22.15 0.44
C LYS A 131 6.36 -21.54 -0.92
N THR A 132 5.75 -20.40 -1.27
CA THR A 132 6.01 -19.71 -2.53
C THR A 132 7.42 -19.13 -2.55
N PHE A 133 7.84 -18.51 -1.45
CA PHE A 133 9.21 -18.00 -1.33
C PHE A 133 10.27 -19.11 -1.45
N ILE A 134 10.10 -20.22 -0.74
CA ILE A 134 11.05 -21.33 -0.80
C ILE A 134 11.12 -21.95 -2.20
N LYS A 135 9.97 -22.10 -2.88
CA LYS A 135 9.92 -22.78 -4.18
C LYS A 135 10.31 -21.89 -5.36
N ARG A 136 10.03 -20.61 -5.30
CA ARG A 136 10.13 -19.68 -6.44
C ARG A 136 10.95 -18.43 -6.16
N GLY A 137 11.35 -18.16 -4.91
CA GLY A 137 11.97 -16.90 -4.50
C GLY A 137 11.00 -15.68 -4.59
N GLU A 138 9.70 -15.93 -4.79
CA GLU A 138 8.69 -14.91 -4.99
C GLU A 138 8.15 -14.44 -3.63
N VAL A 139 8.12 -13.11 -3.43
CA VAL A 139 7.65 -12.48 -2.20
C VAL A 139 6.21 -11.99 -2.42
N LEU A 140 5.25 -12.71 -1.84
CA LEU A 140 3.83 -12.37 -1.94
C LEU A 140 3.44 -11.34 -0.87
N ASN A 141 2.43 -10.52 -1.18
CA ASN A 141 1.82 -9.56 -0.25
C ASN A 141 2.81 -8.59 0.42
N CYS A 142 3.91 -8.27 -0.26
CA CYS A 142 4.89 -7.33 0.26
C CYS A 142 4.35 -5.90 0.15
N VAL A 143 4.12 -5.26 1.30
CA VAL A 143 3.49 -3.92 1.38
C VAL A 143 4.47 -2.76 1.23
N ASN A 144 5.77 -3.04 1.26
CA ASN A 144 6.84 -2.05 1.16
C ASN A 144 7.65 -2.13 -0.15
N ILE A 145 7.17 -2.90 -1.13
CA ILE A 145 7.65 -2.83 -2.51
C ILE A 145 6.84 -1.76 -3.22
N ASP A 146 7.52 -0.77 -3.79
CA ASP A 146 6.90 0.21 -4.66
C ASP A 146 6.60 -0.43 -6.02
N LEU A 147 5.34 -0.70 -6.29
CA LEU A 147 4.87 -1.24 -7.56
C LEU A 147 4.77 -0.16 -8.65
N ASP A 148 4.67 1.10 -8.24
CA ASP A 148 4.62 2.27 -9.13
C ASP A 148 6.01 2.93 -9.20
N THR A 149 7.02 2.19 -9.67
CA THR A 149 8.37 2.75 -9.86
C THR A 149 8.31 4.04 -10.68
N PRO A 150 9.01 5.12 -10.27
CA PRO A 150 9.01 6.40 -10.99
C PRO A 150 9.82 6.35 -12.29
N ALA A 151 9.73 5.23 -13.01
CA ALA A 151 10.40 5.06 -14.27
C ALA A 151 9.84 6.01 -15.32
N THR A 152 10.73 6.66 -16.06
CA THR A 152 10.36 7.53 -17.18
C THR A 152 10.36 6.80 -18.52
N HIS A 153 11.20 5.77 -18.64
CA HIS A 153 11.39 5.00 -19.88
C HIS A 153 11.48 3.50 -19.61
N ILE A 154 11.13 2.72 -20.62
CA ILE A 154 11.28 1.25 -20.65
C ILE A 154 12.20 0.90 -21.80
N LEU A 155 13.37 0.37 -21.49
CA LEU A 155 14.31 -0.19 -22.45
C LEU A 155 14.04 -1.69 -22.61
N SER A 156 13.78 -2.15 -23.81
CA SER A 156 13.61 -3.57 -24.13
C SER A 156 14.78 -4.04 -24.99
N VAL A 157 15.52 -5.01 -24.49
CA VAL A 157 16.68 -5.60 -25.17
C VAL A 157 16.39 -7.06 -25.48
N ARG A 158 16.31 -7.40 -26.76
CA ARG A 158 16.30 -8.81 -27.21
C ARG A 158 17.74 -9.26 -27.40
N HIS A 159 18.07 -10.42 -26.87
CA HIS A 159 19.43 -10.93 -26.92
C HIS A 159 19.45 -12.46 -26.98
N LEU A 160 20.53 -13.03 -27.46
CA LEU A 160 20.81 -14.46 -27.26
C LEU A 160 21.02 -14.75 -25.78
N ASN A 161 20.51 -15.87 -25.31
CA ASN A 161 20.63 -16.28 -23.91
C ASN A 161 22.06 -16.75 -23.62
N ARG A 162 22.98 -15.79 -23.44
CA ARG A 162 24.41 -16.04 -23.20
C ARG A 162 24.91 -15.29 -21.98
N VAL A 163 25.91 -15.89 -21.33
CA VAL A 163 26.59 -15.25 -20.18
C VAL A 163 27.20 -13.92 -20.60
N GLY A 164 27.08 -12.90 -19.76
CA GLY A 164 27.69 -11.58 -19.93
C GLY A 164 26.86 -10.55 -20.69
N VAL A 165 25.82 -10.96 -21.44
CA VAL A 165 25.02 -10.02 -22.23
C VAL A 165 24.36 -8.94 -21.36
N LEU A 166 23.66 -9.34 -20.31
CA LEU A 166 23.01 -8.39 -19.41
C LEU A 166 24.02 -7.53 -18.65
N ALA A 167 25.17 -8.11 -18.27
CA ALA A 167 26.24 -7.36 -17.63
C ALA A 167 26.76 -6.25 -18.54
N ALA A 168 26.94 -6.53 -19.83
CA ALA A 168 27.39 -5.54 -20.84
C ALA A 168 26.32 -4.42 -20.99
N VAL A 169 25.03 -4.76 -21.09
CA VAL A 169 23.94 -3.78 -21.15
C VAL A 169 23.94 -2.86 -19.93
N LEU A 170 23.99 -3.45 -18.72
CA LEU A 170 23.99 -2.69 -17.47
C LEU A 170 25.24 -1.81 -17.32
N SER A 171 26.41 -2.27 -17.82
CA SER A 171 27.65 -1.47 -17.81
C SER A 171 27.53 -0.21 -18.67
N GLU A 172 26.88 -0.28 -19.84
CA GLU A 172 26.68 0.92 -20.67
C GLU A 172 25.67 1.89 -20.04
N LEU A 173 24.61 1.40 -19.39
CA LEU A 173 23.69 2.23 -18.62
C LEU A 173 24.41 2.92 -17.44
N GLN A 174 25.27 2.18 -16.73
CA GLN A 174 26.09 2.73 -15.64
C GLN A 174 27.01 3.85 -16.10
N LYS A 175 27.70 3.68 -17.26
CA LYS A 175 28.57 4.72 -17.83
C LYS A 175 27.82 5.99 -18.21
N ALA A 176 26.54 5.85 -18.55
CA ALA A 176 25.65 6.96 -18.87
C ALA A 176 24.93 7.56 -17.65
N ASP A 177 25.26 7.11 -16.44
CA ASP A 177 24.61 7.53 -15.18
C ASP A 177 23.07 7.31 -15.19
N ILE A 178 22.62 6.24 -15.83
CA ILE A 178 21.20 5.86 -15.92
C ILE A 178 20.92 4.75 -14.91
N ASN A 179 20.05 5.05 -13.92
CA ASN A 179 19.65 4.06 -12.93
C ASN A 179 18.56 3.13 -13.47
N VAL A 180 18.72 1.82 -13.19
CA VAL A 180 17.69 0.81 -13.47
C VAL A 180 16.85 0.61 -12.22
N LEU A 181 15.58 0.96 -12.30
CA LEU A 181 14.64 0.94 -11.17
C LEU A 181 13.95 -0.42 -11.01
N ASP A 182 13.82 -1.16 -12.12
CA ASP A 182 13.25 -2.49 -12.17
C ASP A 182 13.75 -3.21 -13.43
N MET A 183 13.92 -4.53 -13.36
CA MET A 183 14.37 -5.34 -14.48
C MET A 183 13.70 -6.71 -14.47
N GLU A 184 13.19 -7.11 -15.63
CA GLU A 184 12.67 -8.44 -15.87
C GLU A 184 13.38 -9.04 -17.09
N ASN A 185 13.89 -10.28 -16.96
CA ASN A 185 14.45 -11.03 -18.09
C ASN A 185 13.64 -12.30 -18.30
N LYS A 186 13.07 -12.46 -19.50
CA LYS A 186 12.30 -13.64 -19.89
C LYS A 186 12.99 -14.37 -21.01
N ILE A 187 13.25 -15.65 -20.82
CA ILE A 187 13.82 -16.54 -21.81
C ILE A 187 12.68 -17.05 -22.69
N PHE A 188 12.87 -17.06 -24.00
CA PHE A 188 11.92 -17.66 -24.94
C PHE A 188 11.99 -19.18 -24.93
N GLU A 189 10.93 -19.83 -25.40
CA GLU A 189 10.92 -21.29 -25.56
C GLU A 189 12.09 -21.74 -26.45
N GLY A 190 12.78 -22.78 -26.04
CA GLY A 190 13.99 -23.28 -26.70
C GLY A 190 15.29 -22.70 -26.16
N ASP A 191 15.27 -21.82 -25.15
CA ASP A 191 16.41 -21.28 -24.38
C ASP A 191 17.50 -20.53 -25.19
N GLU A 192 17.29 -20.32 -26.48
CA GLU A 192 18.29 -19.68 -27.37
C GLU A 192 18.35 -18.17 -27.24
N ALA A 193 17.21 -17.55 -26.94
CA ALA A 193 17.06 -16.11 -26.86
C ALA A 193 16.25 -15.65 -25.67
N ALA A 194 16.40 -14.38 -25.29
CA ALA A 194 15.68 -13.77 -24.20
C ALA A 194 15.32 -12.33 -24.50
N ILE A 195 14.40 -11.76 -23.72
CA ILE A 195 14.07 -10.35 -23.71
C ILE A 195 14.23 -9.79 -22.31
N ALA A 196 15.09 -8.81 -22.15
CA ALA A 196 15.22 -8.02 -20.95
C ALA A 196 14.40 -6.73 -21.08
N LYS A 197 13.55 -6.44 -20.11
CA LYS A 197 12.84 -5.17 -19.97
C LYS A 197 13.41 -4.46 -18.75
N LEU A 198 13.93 -3.27 -18.95
CA LEU A 198 14.55 -2.44 -17.91
C LEU A 198 13.75 -1.15 -17.78
N ARG A 199 13.30 -0.85 -16.58
CA ARG A 199 12.66 0.43 -16.23
C ARG A 199 13.72 1.42 -15.80
N LEU A 200 13.85 2.52 -16.52
CA LEU A 200 14.93 3.48 -16.38
C LEU A 200 14.46 4.75 -15.67
N SER A 201 15.38 5.37 -14.89
CA SER A 201 15.14 6.66 -14.24
C SER A 201 15.06 7.83 -15.23
N GLN A 202 15.69 7.69 -16.40
CA GLN A 202 15.73 8.68 -17.47
C GLN A 202 15.88 8.00 -18.84
N GLU A 203 15.78 8.78 -19.92
CA GLU A 203 15.92 8.29 -21.30
C GLU A 203 17.35 7.82 -21.57
N ALA A 204 17.50 6.66 -22.20
CA ALA A 204 18.72 6.26 -22.85
C ALA A 204 18.72 6.84 -24.27
N ASP A 205 19.55 7.83 -24.53
CA ASP A 205 19.64 8.49 -25.82
C ASP A 205 20.20 7.57 -26.91
N LYS A 206 20.23 8.06 -28.13
CA LYS A 206 20.75 7.29 -29.29
C LYS A 206 22.19 6.83 -29.09
N THR A 207 23.02 7.62 -28.42
CA THR A 207 24.44 7.30 -28.17
C THR A 207 24.56 6.10 -27.25
N VAL A 208 23.79 6.09 -26.17
CA VAL A 208 23.72 4.98 -25.20
C VAL A 208 23.16 3.71 -25.87
N ILE A 209 22.08 3.84 -26.66
CA ILE A 209 21.52 2.70 -27.40
C ILE A 209 22.53 2.08 -28.35
N GLU A 210 23.29 2.90 -29.08
CA GLU A 210 24.36 2.40 -29.98
C GLU A 210 25.54 1.79 -29.20
N ALA A 211 25.89 2.33 -28.02
CA ALA A 211 26.90 1.74 -27.15
C ALA A 211 26.43 0.35 -26.64
N ILE A 212 25.20 0.22 -26.20
CA ILE A 212 24.60 -1.06 -25.78
C ILE A 212 24.63 -2.06 -26.97
N ARG A 213 24.24 -1.63 -28.16
CA ARG A 213 24.23 -2.50 -29.35
C ARG A 213 25.62 -3.05 -29.68
N ARG A 214 26.67 -2.26 -29.46
CA ARG A 214 28.07 -2.65 -29.73
C ARG A 214 28.71 -3.39 -28.54
N SER A 215 28.17 -3.29 -27.36
CA SER A 215 28.77 -3.84 -26.15
C SER A 215 28.85 -5.36 -26.14
N HIS A 216 27.95 -6.04 -26.87
CA HIS A 216 27.95 -7.50 -26.95
C HIS A 216 27.30 -7.98 -28.26
N THR A 217 27.98 -8.91 -28.98
CA THR A 217 27.52 -9.45 -30.28
C THR A 217 26.19 -10.24 -30.18
N ALA A 218 25.81 -10.67 -29.00
CA ALA A 218 24.57 -11.38 -28.74
C ALA A 218 23.35 -10.45 -28.58
N VAL A 219 23.47 -9.12 -28.59
CA VAL A 219 22.35 -8.18 -28.62
C VAL A 219 21.70 -8.22 -30.01
N ILE A 220 20.44 -8.60 -30.10
CA ILE A 220 19.67 -8.78 -31.32
C ILE A 220 18.99 -7.47 -31.72
N SER A 221 18.23 -6.90 -30.80
CA SER A 221 17.52 -5.64 -31.04
C SER A 221 17.26 -4.88 -29.74
N ILE A 222 17.12 -3.57 -29.86
CA ILE A 222 16.84 -2.67 -28.74
C ILE A 222 15.68 -1.76 -29.15
N SER A 223 14.75 -1.54 -28.24
CA SER A 223 13.68 -0.56 -28.35
C SER A 223 13.50 0.18 -27.02
N ILE A 224 13.16 1.47 -27.11
CA ILE A 224 12.87 2.31 -25.94
C ILE A 224 11.48 2.92 -26.11
N LEU A 225 10.72 2.98 -25.02
CA LEU A 225 9.38 3.56 -24.95
C LEU A 225 9.28 4.44 -23.71
N GLU A 226 8.51 5.53 -23.79
CA GLU A 226 8.12 6.28 -22.60
C GLU A 226 7.25 5.40 -21.70
N ALA A 227 7.56 5.41 -20.40
CA ALA A 227 6.72 4.76 -19.39
C ALA A 227 5.49 5.62 -19.15
N LYS A 228 4.30 5.14 -19.54
CA LYS A 228 3.04 5.82 -19.21
C LYS A 228 2.85 5.80 -17.68
N ARG A 229 2.81 6.95 -17.04
CA ARG A 229 2.32 7.09 -15.66
C ARG A 229 0.83 6.71 -15.64
N LYS A 230 0.47 5.73 -14.81
CA LYS A 230 -0.93 5.43 -14.52
C LYS A 230 -1.58 6.51 -13.65
#